data_b4e23385a8dc719d24cb2a47caa72581
#
_entry.id   b4e23385a8dc719d24cb2a47caa72581
#
_cell.length_a   1.000
_cell.length_b   1.000
_cell.length_c   1.000
_cell.angle_alpha   90.00
_cell.angle_beta   90.00
_cell.angle_gamma   90.00
#
_symmetry.space_group_name_H-M   'P 1'
#
loop_
_entity.id
_entity.type
_entity.pdbx_description
1 polymer ?
#
loop_
_entity_poly.entity_id
_entity_poly.type
_entity_poly.pdbx_seq_one_letter_code
_entity_poly.pdbx_strand_id
1 'polypeptide(L)'
;MERKEFIKKTLMAGAAASVATPSILKAGKVKIKNSDYDRFMEQIGFNHLPNKENKTMNTVLHKAETRGHANHGWLNSHHTFSFANYRNPERMHFGVLRVLNDDQVAPSKGFGTHPHDNMEIISIPLEGDLEHKDSMGNVTVIKEGDIQIMSAGTGVFHSEYNKNSDKEVKFLQIWIFPNKKNVTPRYDQIAIRDVLKKNEFNQVLSPNADDQGVWIHQDAWFQMGEFESGVENSYQFQKEGNGVYAFVLDGEVEIDGQILGKRDGLGVWDTNSLNFKAIKDSKVLLMDLPMEI
;
A
#
# COMPACT_ATOMS: atom_id res chain seq x y z
N MET A 1 8.97 0.68 -25.39
CA MET A 1 8.37 0.12 -26.64
C MET A 1 8.04 -1.32 -26.33
N GLU A 2 6.78 -1.67 -26.29
CA GLU A 2 6.35 -3.03 -25.94
C GLU A 2 6.90 -4.06 -26.93
N ARG A 3 7.27 -5.23 -26.43
CA ARG A 3 7.83 -6.34 -27.21
C ARG A 3 6.97 -6.74 -28.43
N LYS A 4 5.64 -6.57 -28.32
CA LYS A 4 4.67 -6.77 -29.41
C LYS A 4 4.82 -5.72 -30.54
N GLU A 5 5.14 -4.50 -30.20
CA GLU A 5 5.39 -3.41 -31.17
C GLU A 5 6.72 -3.62 -31.92
N PHE A 6 7.75 -4.12 -31.23
CA PHE A 6 9.03 -4.46 -31.84
C PHE A 6 8.89 -5.61 -32.85
N ILE A 7 8.18 -6.68 -32.48
CA ILE A 7 7.92 -7.83 -33.38
C ILE A 7 7.10 -7.41 -34.60
N LYS A 8 6.07 -6.57 -34.43
CA LYS A 8 5.29 -6.02 -35.56
C LYS A 8 6.16 -5.22 -36.53
N LYS A 9 7.08 -4.39 -36.04
CA LYS A 9 8.00 -3.62 -36.86
C LYS A 9 9.02 -4.50 -37.59
N THR A 10 9.51 -5.55 -36.96
CA THR A 10 10.46 -6.49 -37.56
C THR A 10 9.81 -7.35 -38.62
N LEU A 11 8.56 -7.79 -38.44
CA LEU A 11 7.78 -8.51 -39.44
C LEU A 11 7.45 -7.67 -40.66
N MET A 12 7.13 -6.37 -40.50
CA MET A 12 6.91 -5.45 -41.63
C MET A 12 8.19 -5.24 -42.45
N ALA A 13 9.36 -5.22 -41.83
CA ALA A 13 10.65 -5.13 -42.52
C ALA A 13 11.04 -6.42 -43.26
N GLY A 14 10.70 -7.59 -42.68
CA GLY A 14 10.96 -8.90 -43.30
C GLY A 14 10.08 -9.21 -44.50
N ALA A 15 8.80 -8.80 -44.47
CA ALA A 15 7.86 -9.01 -45.59
C ALA A 15 8.19 -8.12 -46.81
N ALA A 16 8.91 -7.01 -46.61
CA ALA A 16 9.38 -6.14 -47.70
C ALA A 16 10.64 -6.65 -48.40
N ALA A 17 11.36 -7.62 -47.83
CA ALA A 17 12.63 -8.12 -48.35
C ALA A 17 12.51 -9.34 -49.31
N SER A 18 11.31 -9.91 -49.48
CA SER A 18 11.10 -11.17 -50.28
C SER A 18 10.53 -10.95 -51.66
N VAL A 19 10.37 -9.70 -52.15
CA VAL A 19 9.92 -9.45 -53.55
C VAL A 19 10.91 -8.50 -54.22
N ALA A 20 11.81 -9.08 -55.00
CA ALA A 20 12.78 -8.38 -55.84
C ALA A 20 12.12 -7.86 -57.11
N THR A 21 12.12 -6.54 -57.29
CA THR A 21 12.47 -5.73 -58.47
C THR A 21 12.05 -4.27 -58.25
N PRO A 22 12.80 -3.29 -58.74
CA PRO A 22 12.65 -1.92 -58.25
C PRO A 22 11.56 -1.18 -59.02
N SER A 23 10.40 -1.08 -58.41
CA SER A 23 9.41 -0.06 -58.78
C SER A 23 8.88 0.58 -57.51
N ILE A 24 8.89 1.90 -57.51
CA ILE A 24 8.52 2.81 -56.42
C ILE A 24 7.12 2.44 -55.90
N LEU A 25 7.03 1.71 -54.79
CA LEU A 25 5.78 1.47 -54.08
C LEU A 25 5.65 2.52 -52.93
N LYS A 26 4.67 3.43 -53.09
CA LYS A 26 4.17 4.25 -51.98
C LYS A 26 3.78 3.35 -50.81
N ALA A 27 4.30 3.64 -49.63
CA ALA A 27 3.97 2.93 -48.41
C ALA A 27 2.47 3.07 -48.06
N GLY A 28 1.65 2.11 -48.52
CA GLY A 28 0.29 1.96 -48.09
C GLY A 28 0.27 1.31 -46.70
N LYS A 29 -0.51 1.86 -45.76
CA LYS A 29 -0.76 1.24 -44.43
C LYS A 29 -1.50 -0.10 -44.66
N VAL A 30 -0.78 -1.21 -44.55
CA VAL A 30 -1.39 -2.54 -44.53
C VAL A 30 -2.06 -2.75 -43.18
N LYS A 31 -3.39 -2.80 -43.15
CA LYS A 31 -4.15 -3.23 -41.96
C LYS A 31 -4.11 -4.77 -41.90
N ILE A 32 -3.23 -5.34 -41.10
CA ILE A 32 -3.27 -6.78 -40.78
C ILE A 32 -4.43 -6.99 -39.79
N LYS A 33 -5.38 -7.87 -40.13
CA LYS A 33 -6.45 -8.28 -39.22
C LYS A 33 -5.84 -9.09 -38.07
N ASN A 34 -6.38 -8.98 -36.87
CA ASN A 34 -5.89 -9.71 -35.68
C ASN A 34 -5.86 -11.25 -35.96
N SER A 35 -6.82 -11.78 -36.72
CA SER A 35 -6.88 -13.20 -37.11
C SER A 35 -5.67 -13.70 -37.93
N ASP A 36 -5.03 -12.84 -38.73
CA ASP A 36 -3.88 -13.21 -39.53
C ASP A 36 -2.58 -13.22 -38.71
N TYR A 37 -2.51 -12.38 -37.70
CA TYR A 37 -1.42 -12.39 -36.74
C TYR A 37 -1.46 -13.62 -35.83
N ASP A 38 -2.64 -13.97 -35.32
CA ASP A 38 -2.83 -15.14 -34.46
C ASP A 38 -2.51 -16.43 -35.22
N ARG A 39 -2.94 -16.57 -36.49
CA ARG A 39 -2.63 -17.69 -37.34
C ARG A 39 -1.13 -17.83 -37.66
N PHE A 40 -0.42 -16.71 -37.84
CA PHE A 40 1.03 -16.70 -38.03
C PHE A 40 1.78 -17.16 -36.78
N MET A 41 1.36 -16.69 -35.58
CA MET A 41 1.94 -17.11 -34.33
C MET A 41 1.74 -18.59 -34.02
N GLU A 42 0.62 -19.14 -34.45
CA GLU A 42 0.31 -20.59 -34.41
C GLU A 42 1.25 -21.41 -35.30
N GLN A 43 1.52 -20.95 -36.52
CA GLN A 43 2.40 -21.62 -37.47
C GLN A 43 3.87 -21.68 -37.06
N ILE A 44 4.36 -20.72 -36.29
CA ILE A 44 5.74 -20.67 -35.78
C ILE A 44 5.92 -21.32 -34.39
N GLY A 45 4.87 -22.02 -33.90
CA GLY A 45 4.94 -22.72 -32.60
C GLY A 45 4.98 -21.82 -31.38
N PHE A 46 4.61 -20.55 -31.50
CA PHE A 46 4.58 -19.56 -30.42
C PHE A 46 3.28 -19.58 -29.60
N ASN A 47 2.51 -20.68 -29.68
CA ASN A 47 1.25 -20.84 -28.95
C ASN A 47 1.37 -21.09 -27.46
N HIS A 48 2.58 -20.94 -26.87
CA HIS A 48 2.81 -21.09 -25.44
C HIS A 48 3.31 -19.79 -24.79
N LEU A 49 2.78 -18.62 -25.21
CA LEU A 49 2.66 -17.56 -24.24
C LEU A 49 1.53 -17.98 -23.31
N PRO A 50 1.76 -18.15 -22.01
CA PRO A 50 0.66 -18.41 -21.10
C PRO A 50 -0.38 -17.31 -21.39
N ASN A 51 -1.62 -17.71 -21.69
CA ASN A 51 -2.74 -16.79 -21.60
C ASN A 51 -2.51 -16.07 -20.29
N LYS A 52 -2.32 -14.74 -20.28
CA LYS A 52 -2.59 -13.97 -19.08
C LYS A 52 -4.05 -14.29 -18.82
N GLU A 53 -4.29 -15.27 -17.94
CA GLU A 53 -5.60 -15.41 -17.33
C GLU A 53 -5.95 -13.98 -16.94
N ASN A 54 -7.06 -13.48 -17.43
CA ASN A 54 -7.64 -12.24 -16.93
C ASN A 54 -7.98 -12.57 -15.47
N LYS A 55 -6.98 -12.42 -14.57
CA LYS A 55 -7.25 -12.49 -13.15
C LYS A 55 -8.31 -11.42 -12.90
N THR A 56 -9.46 -11.85 -12.48
CA THR A 56 -10.53 -10.93 -12.10
C THR A 56 -10.04 -10.25 -10.82
N MET A 57 -9.94 -8.92 -10.85
CA MET A 57 -9.62 -8.13 -9.68
C MET A 57 -10.54 -8.54 -8.52
N ASN A 58 -9.95 -8.87 -7.38
CA ASN A 58 -10.66 -9.17 -6.15
C ASN A 58 -10.64 -7.98 -5.22
N THR A 59 -11.74 -7.80 -4.46
CA THR A 59 -11.85 -6.72 -3.47
C THR A 59 -12.50 -7.18 -2.19
N VAL A 60 -12.16 -6.55 -1.07
CA VAL A 60 -12.85 -6.67 0.21
C VAL A 60 -13.02 -5.28 0.82
N LEU A 61 -14.28 -4.90 1.08
CA LEU A 61 -14.65 -3.62 1.69
C LEU A 61 -14.85 -3.79 3.20
N HIS A 62 -14.14 -3.00 3.98
CA HIS A 62 -14.31 -2.90 5.42
C HIS A 62 -14.84 -1.51 5.78
N LYS A 63 -16.14 -1.39 6.01
CA LYS A 63 -16.77 -0.13 6.41
C LYS A 63 -16.34 0.24 7.84
N ALA A 64 -16.18 1.54 8.08
CA ALA A 64 -15.69 2.10 9.34
C ALA A 64 -16.50 1.62 10.56
N GLU A 65 -17.85 1.61 10.44
CA GLU A 65 -18.77 1.18 11.47
C GLU A 65 -18.75 -0.32 11.77
N THR A 66 -18.12 -1.13 10.92
CA THR A 66 -18.02 -2.61 11.08
C THR A 66 -16.74 -3.04 11.76
N ARG A 67 -15.85 -2.11 12.10
CA ARG A 67 -14.59 -2.42 12.81
C ARG A 67 -14.87 -2.86 14.25
N GLY A 68 -13.96 -3.67 14.81
CA GLY A 68 -13.96 -3.93 16.26
C GLY A 68 -13.80 -2.62 17.03
N HIS A 69 -14.40 -2.54 18.22
CA HIS A 69 -14.32 -1.37 19.07
C HIS A 69 -14.02 -1.75 20.53
N ALA A 70 -13.05 -1.08 21.12
CA ALA A 70 -12.70 -1.20 22.53
C ALA A 70 -12.61 0.18 23.16
N ASN A 71 -13.26 0.39 24.30
CA ASN A 71 -13.20 1.60 25.08
C ASN A 71 -12.82 1.29 26.54
N HIS A 72 -11.65 1.75 26.96
CA HIS A 72 -11.12 1.57 28.31
C HIS A 72 -11.14 2.87 29.14
N GLY A 73 -11.88 3.88 28.69
CA GLY A 73 -11.94 5.21 29.27
C GLY A 73 -10.77 6.10 28.82
N TRP A 74 -9.54 5.65 29.03
CA TRP A 74 -8.34 6.35 28.58
C TRP A 74 -7.92 6.01 27.14
N LEU A 75 -8.37 4.89 26.59
CA LEU A 75 -8.14 4.40 25.23
C LEU A 75 -9.48 4.14 24.56
N ASN A 76 -9.70 4.75 23.40
CA ASN A 76 -10.78 4.44 22.47
C ASN A 76 -10.14 3.94 21.18
N SER A 77 -10.29 2.64 20.88
CA SER A 77 -9.59 1.95 19.80
C SER A 77 -10.56 1.28 18.84
N HIS A 78 -10.33 1.46 17.53
CA HIS A 78 -11.08 0.77 16.48
C HIS A 78 -10.15 -0.18 15.71
N HIS A 79 -10.53 -1.45 15.65
CA HIS A 79 -9.73 -2.53 15.09
C HIS A 79 -10.27 -2.94 13.71
N THR A 80 -9.48 -2.75 12.65
CA THR A 80 -9.85 -3.24 11.32
C THR A 80 -9.76 -4.76 11.24
N PHE A 81 -8.73 -5.34 11.87
CA PHE A 81 -8.50 -6.78 11.98
C PHE A 81 -8.62 -7.25 13.44
N SER A 82 -8.71 -8.57 13.62
CA SER A 82 -8.80 -9.19 14.94
C SER A 82 -7.61 -8.80 15.81
N PHE A 83 -7.88 -8.17 16.95
CA PHE A 83 -6.88 -7.68 17.88
C PHE A 83 -7.43 -7.71 19.32
N ALA A 84 -6.58 -8.01 20.30
CA ALA A 84 -6.95 -8.15 21.71
C ALA A 84 -8.22 -9.02 21.91
N ASN A 85 -9.29 -8.44 22.43
CA ASN A 85 -10.56 -9.15 22.69
C ASN A 85 -11.51 -9.16 21.46
N TYR A 86 -11.20 -8.40 20.41
CA TYR A 86 -11.98 -8.44 19.17
C TYR A 86 -11.50 -9.59 18.30
N ARG A 87 -12.41 -10.54 18.03
CA ARG A 87 -12.11 -11.69 17.18
C ARG A 87 -13.18 -11.87 16.11
N ASN A 88 -12.76 -11.75 14.86
CA ASN A 88 -13.55 -12.08 13.68
C ASN A 88 -12.68 -12.95 12.74
N PRO A 89 -13.04 -14.22 12.51
CA PRO A 89 -12.25 -15.12 11.65
C PRO A 89 -12.08 -14.64 10.21
N GLU A 90 -13.03 -13.84 9.71
CA GLU A 90 -12.97 -13.26 8.36
C GLU A 90 -12.10 -11.99 8.29
N ARG A 91 -11.62 -11.51 9.45
CA ARG A 91 -10.81 -10.30 9.57
C ARG A 91 -9.57 -10.55 10.44
N MET A 92 -8.76 -11.52 10.04
CA MET A 92 -7.52 -11.83 10.75
C MET A 92 -6.35 -10.97 10.26
N HIS A 93 -6.30 -10.70 8.97
CA HIS A 93 -5.25 -9.92 8.28
C HIS A 93 -5.68 -9.65 6.84
N PHE A 94 -4.91 -8.82 6.13
CA PHE A 94 -4.95 -8.70 4.67
C PHE A 94 -3.51 -8.88 4.16
N GLY A 95 -3.23 -10.01 3.49
CA GLY A 95 -1.85 -10.38 3.19
C GLY A 95 -0.98 -10.32 4.46
N VAL A 96 0.17 -9.67 4.39
CA VAL A 96 1.06 -9.48 5.55
C VAL A 96 0.62 -8.38 6.52
N LEU A 97 -0.42 -7.60 6.22
CA LEU A 97 -0.99 -6.58 7.13
C LEU A 97 -1.78 -7.26 8.24
N ARG A 98 -1.19 -7.32 9.44
CA ARG A 98 -1.75 -8.04 10.59
C ARG A 98 -2.62 -7.16 11.48
N VAL A 99 -2.26 -5.91 11.69
CA VAL A 99 -2.97 -4.95 12.54
C VAL A 99 -3.10 -3.61 11.82
N LEU A 100 -4.30 -3.04 11.90
CA LEU A 100 -4.58 -1.64 11.58
C LEU A 100 -5.60 -1.14 12.60
N ASN A 101 -5.07 -0.52 13.65
CA ASN A 101 -5.85 0.11 14.70
C ASN A 101 -5.84 1.63 14.53
N ASP A 102 -6.97 2.24 14.83
CA ASP A 102 -7.21 3.69 14.87
C ASP A 102 -7.47 4.06 16.33
N ASP A 103 -6.44 4.54 16.99
CA ASP A 103 -6.38 4.69 18.43
C ASP A 103 -6.50 6.17 18.87
N GLN A 104 -7.29 6.42 19.91
CA GLN A 104 -7.40 7.70 20.60
C GLN A 104 -7.01 7.50 22.06
N VAL A 105 -5.96 8.19 22.50
CA VAL A 105 -5.42 8.06 23.85
C VAL A 105 -5.56 9.38 24.59
N ALA A 106 -6.16 9.32 25.78
CA ALA A 106 -6.38 10.48 26.64
C ALA A 106 -5.06 11.16 27.05
N PRO A 107 -5.09 12.44 27.45
CA PRO A 107 -3.92 13.20 27.87
C PRO A 107 -3.07 12.45 28.92
N SER A 108 -1.75 12.41 28.71
CA SER A 108 -0.78 11.77 29.59
C SER A 108 -1.00 10.27 29.87
N LYS A 109 -1.88 9.61 29.10
CA LYS A 109 -2.11 8.17 29.18
C LYS A 109 -1.36 7.46 28.05
N GLY A 110 -1.30 6.12 28.10
CA GLY A 110 -0.61 5.34 27.09
C GLY A 110 -0.45 3.89 27.46
N PHE A 111 0.33 3.19 26.64
CA PHE A 111 0.64 1.79 26.79
C PHE A 111 1.96 1.63 27.56
N GLY A 112 1.89 0.97 28.72
CA GLY A 112 3.07 0.64 29.50
C GLY A 112 4.03 -0.28 28.76
N THR A 113 5.21 -0.49 29.33
CA THR A 113 6.24 -1.33 28.70
C THR A 113 5.73 -2.73 28.42
N HIS A 114 5.83 -3.14 27.15
CA HIS A 114 5.41 -4.44 26.65
C HIS A 114 6.37 -4.94 25.55
N PRO A 115 6.46 -6.28 25.34
CA PRO A 115 7.39 -6.87 24.40
C PRO A 115 6.80 -7.02 23.01
N HIS A 116 7.69 -7.00 21.99
CA HIS A 116 7.43 -7.49 20.64
C HIS A 116 8.64 -8.28 20.12
N ASP A 117 8.39 -9.23 19.24
CA ASP A 117 9.39 -9.91 18.44
C ASP A 117 8.88 -10.17 17.02
N ASN A 118 9.80 -10.21 16.05
CA ASN A 118 9.51 -10.57 14.67
C ASN A 118 8.26 -9.87 14.10
N MET A 119 8.18 -8.55 14.29
CA MET A 119 7.09 -7.71 13.82
C MET A 119 7.65 -6.36 13.35
N GLU A 120 7.14 -5.84 12.25
CA GLU A 120 7.34 -4.47 11.80
C GLU A 120 6.17 -3.64 12.35
N ILE A 121 6.44 -2.66 13.19
CA ILE A 121 5.45 -1.86 13.92
C ILE A 121 5.57 -0.41 13.48
N ILE A 122 4.48 0.12 12.92
CA ILE A 122 4.42 1.46 12.36
C ILE A 122 3.40 2.29 13.15
N SER A 123 3.80 3.49 13.60
CA SER A 123 2.92 4.47 14.23
C SER A 123 2.84 5.74 13.37
N ILE A 124 1.62 6.20 13.09
CA ILE A 124 1.34 7.42 12.32
C ILE A 124 0.39 8.30 13.12
N PRO A 125 0.89 9.30 13.91
CA PRO A 125 0.04 10.25 14.55
C PRO A 125 -0.73 11.12 13.56
N LEU A 126 -2.06 11.14 13.74
CA LEU A 126 -3.00 11.92 12.92
C LEU A 126 -3.38 13.23 13.60
N GLU A 127 -3.28 13.29 14.93
CA GLU A 127 -3.56 14.46 15.77
C GLU A 127 -2.81 14.32 17.09
N GLY A 128 -2.08 15.35 17.48
CA GLY A 128 -1.26 15.35 18.70
C GLY A 128 0.04 14.56 18.57
N ASP A 129 0.75 14.40 19.69
CA ASP A 129 2.10 13.86 19.74
C ASP A 129 2.17 12.57 20.58
N LEU A 130 2.84 11.55 20.08
CA LEU A 130 3.04 10.25 20.72
C LEU A 130 4.49 10.12 21.22
N GLU A 131 4.71 9.91 22.51
CA GLU A 131 6.04 9.62 23.07
C GLU A 131 6.32 8.12 22.96
N HIS A 132 7.45 7.75 22.36
CA HIS A 132 7.97 6.39 22.28
C HIS A 132 9.22 6.24 23.15
N LYS A 133 9.32 5.12 23.87
CA LYS A 133 10.54 4.67 24.57
C LYS A 133 10.74 3.19 24.34
N ASP A 134 11.99 2.76 24.11
CA ASP A 134 12.31 1.36 23.89
C ASP A 134 13.58 0.89 24.61
N SER A 135 13.77 -0.44 24.61
CA SER A 135 14.93 -1.10 25.21
C SER A 135 16.23 -0.93 24.43
N MET A 136 16.19 -0.33 23.23
CA MET A 136 17.37 0.05 22.45
C MET A 136 17.96 1.40 22.91
N GLY A 137 17.22 2.14 23.78
CA GLY A 137 17.62 3.45 24.30
C GLY A 137 16.99 4.63 23.57
N ASN A 138 16.07 4.40 22.62
CA ASN A 138 15.35 5.48 21.98
C ASN A 138 14.33 6.08 22.96
N VAL A 139 14.31 7.40 23.04
CA VAL A 139 13.30 8.21 23.73
C VAL A 139 12.96 9.36 22.79
N THR A 140 11.85 9.25 22.08
CA THR A 140 11.50 10.16 20.98
C THR A 140 10.05 10.61 21.09
N VAL A 141 9.73 11.68 20.39
CA VAL A 141 8.36 12.15 20.19
C VAL A 141 8.04 12.04 18.70
N ILE A 142 7.06 11.21 18.39
CA ILE A 142 6.49 11.07 17.06
C ILE A 142 5.38 12.12 16.98
N LYS A 143 5.60 13.17 16.19
CA LYS A 143 4.69 14.30 16.09
C LYS A 143 3.57 14.02 15.10
N GLU A 144 2.49 14.78 15.21
CA GLU A 144 1.48 14.85 14.17
C GLU A 144 2.13 15.09 12.79
N GLY A 145 1.82 14.21 11.82
CA GLY A 145 2.40 14.24 10.48
C GLY A 145 3.80 13.59 10.37
N ASP A 146 4.24 12.84 11.37
CA ASP A 146 5.40 11.94 11.26
C ASP A 146 4.94 10.50 10.94
N ILE A 147 5.86 9.68 10.44
CA ILE A 147 5.77 8.22 10.42
C ILE A 147 6.95 7.64 11.16
N GLN A 148 6.69 6.66 12.02
CA GLN A 148 7.69 5.93 12.77
C GLN A 148 7.63 4.45 12.42
N ILE A 149 8.77 3.78 12.39
CA ILE A 149 8.92 2.33 12.29
C ILE A 149 9.81 1.79 13.41
N MET A 150 9.38 0.68 14.01
CA MET A 150 10.18 -0.16 14.89
C MET A 150 10.17 -1.59 14.35
N SER A 151 11.33 -2.07 13.88
CA SER A 151 11.52 -3.49 13.58
C SER A 151 11.86 -4.22 14.87
N ALA A 152 10.96 -5.09 15.34
CA ALA A 152 11.15 -5.76 16.64
C ALA A 152 12.21 -6.87 16.60
N GLY A 153 12.43 -7.51 15.44
CA GLY A 153 13.52 -8.48 15.22
C GLY A 153 13.62 -9.54 16.31
N THR A 154 14.80 -9.66 16.92
CA THR A 154 15.08 -10.65 18.01
C THR A 154 14.37 -10.35 19.32
N GLY A 155 13.70 -9.19 19.43
CA GLY A 155 12.92 -8.79 20.59
C GLY A 155 13.22 -7.37 21.05
N VAL A 156 12.18 -6.64 21.37
CA VAL A 156 12.24 -5.28 21.92
C VAL A 156 11.15 -5.11 22.97
N PHE A 157 11.42 -4.31 23.99
CA PHE A 157 10.40 -3.81 24.90
C PHE A 157 10.21 -2.33 24.59
N HIS A 158 8.95 -1.88 24.49
CA HIS A 158 8.66 -0.47 24.30
C HIS A 158 7.42 0.00 25.06
N SER A 159 7.25 1.31 25.13
CA SER A 159 6.08 1.98 25.68
C SER A 159 5.71 3.17 24.81
N GLU A 160 4.42 3.47 24.72
CA GLU A 160 3.88 4.56 23.92
C GLU A 160 2.89 5.38 24.76
N TYR A 161 3.14 6.67 24.93
CA TYR A 161 2.31 7.56 25.73
C TYR A 161 1.91 8.80 24.96
N ASN A 162 0.69 9.27 25.21
CA ASN A 162 0.29 10.60 24.78
C ASN A 162 1.20 11.64 25.46
N LYS A 163 2.00 12.34 24.66
CA LYS A 163 2.93 13.37 25.12
C LYS A 163 2.21 14.63 25.60
N ASN A 164 0.99 14.87 25.08
CA ASN A 164 0.20 16.04 25.42
C ASN A 164 -0.45 15.84 26.79
N SER A 165 -0.48 16.91 27.61
CA SER A 165 -1.10 16.91 28.93
C SER A 165 -2.55 17.40 28.93
N ASP A 166 -3.01 17.98 27.82
CA ASP A 166 -4.27 18.74 27.71
C ASP A 166 -5.16 18.28 26.52
N LYS A 167 -4.64 17.49 25.59
CA LYS A 167 -5.39 16.99 24.43
C LYS A 167 -5.12 15.51 24.17
N GLU A 168 -6.04 14.85 23.51
CA GLU A 168 -5.87 13.47 23.03
C GLU A 168 -4.79 13.39 21.96
N VAL A 169 -4.17 12.23 21.83
CA VAL A 169 -3.43 11.83 20.63
C VAL A 169 -4.26 10.82 19.86
N LYS A 170 -4.35 10.99 18.53
CA LYS A 170 -4.99 10.05 17.62
C LYS A 170 -3.95 9.55 16.64
N PHE A 171 -3.82 8.24 16.49
CA PHE A 171 -2.80 7.65 15.62
C PHE A 171 -3.24 6.30 15.06
N LEU A 172 -2.63 5.92 13.93
CA LEU A 172 -2.72 4.56 13.42
C LEU A 172 -1.58 3.73 14.01
N GLN A 173 -1.93 2.56 14.54
CA GLN A 173 -0.99 1.51 14.89
C GLN A 173 -1.11 0.41 13.86
N ILE A 174 -0.03 0.14 13.11
CA ILE A 174 0.00 -0.80 12.00
C ILE A 174 1.08 -1.84 12.25
N TRP A 175 0.74 -3.14 12.10
CA TRP A 175 1.70 -4.23 12.22
C TRP A 175 1.76 -5.02 10.93
N ILE A 176 2.99 -5.24 10.45
CA ILE A 176 3.29 -6.01 9.24
C ILE A 176 4.14 -7.23 9.64
N PHE A 177 3.76 -8.42 9.18
CA PHE A 177 4.63 -9.58 9.29
C PHE A 177 5.90 -9.38 8.47
N PRO A 178 7.11 -9.50 9.05
CA PRO A 178 8.34 -9.32 8.31
C PRO A 178 8.63 -10.53 7.38
N ASN A 179 9.34 -10.27 6.27
CA ASN A 179 9.88 -11.33 5.40
C ASN A 179 11.19 -11.93 5.94
N LYS A 180 11.78 -11.33 6.96
CA LYS A 180 13.04 -11.75 7.58
C LYS A 180 12.93 -11.75 9.09
N LYS A 181 13.12 -12.93 9.68
CA LYS A 181 13.05 -13.12 11.13
C LYS A 181 14.40 -12.92 11.82
N ASN A 182 14.34 -12.62 13.12
CA ASN A 182 15.50 -12.51 14.01
C ASN A 182 16.53 -11.48 13.55
N VAL A 183 16.08 -10.41 12.91
CA VAL A 183 16.92 -9.26 12.57
C VAL A 183 17.30 -8.49 13.83
N THR A 184 18.36 -7.68 13.77
CA THR A 184 18.65 -6.73 14.83
C THR A 184 17.53 -5.71 14.95
N PRO A 185 16.98 -5.49 16.14
CA PRO A 185 15.97 -4.46 16.34
C PRO A 185 16.45 -3.08 15.90
N ARG A 186 15.55 -2.30 15.30
CA ARG A 186 15.85 -0.95 14.82
C ARG A 186 14.67 -0.01 15.00
N TYR A 187 14.95 1.27 15.00
CA TYR A 187 14.01 2.37 15.06
C TYR A 187 14.34 3.40 13.98
N ASP A 188 13.31 3.99 13.37
CA ASP A 188 13.44 5.06 12.41
C ASP A 188 12.19 5.95 12.41
N GLN A 189 12.33 7.23 12.03
CA GLN A 189 11.24 8.20 12.02
C GLN A 189 11.53 9.34 11.04
N ILE A 190 10.53 9.74 10.26
CA ILE A 190 10.60 10.93 9.40
C ILE A 190 9.33 11.78 9.52
N ALA A 191 9.43 13.05 9.12
CA ALA A 191 8.28 13.93 8.94
C ALA A 191 7.66 13.71 7.55
N ILE A 192 6.43 13.18 7.49
CA ILE A 192 5.70 12.93 6.23
C ILE A 192 5.48 14.24 5.47
N ARG A 193 5.19 15.35 6.17
CA ARG A 193 4.94 16.67 5.56
C ARG A 193 6.08 17.15 4.66
N ASP A 194 7.32 16.71 4.91
CA ASP A 194 8.48 17.13 4.15
C ASP A 194 8.58 16.43 2.78
N VAL A 195 7.79 15.37 2.59
CA VAL A 195 7.75 14.56 1.37
C VAL A 195 6.42 14.66 0.63
N LEU A 196 5.35 15.14 1.28
CA LEU A 196 4.01 15.23 0.68
C LEU A 196 3.93 16.33 -0.38
N LYS A 197 3.44 15.94 -1.56
CA LYS A 197 2.94 16.82 -2.60
C LYS A 197 1.45 16.61 -2.73
N LYS A 198 0.69 17.69 -2.89
CA LYS A 198 -0.76 17.61 -3.08
C LYS A 198 -1.10 16.94 -4.40
N ASN A 199 -2.24 16.22 -4.39
CA ASN A 199 -2.81 15.55 -5.56
C ASN A 199 -1.92 14.42 -6.14
N GLU A 200 -0.98 13.92 -5.34
CA GLU A 200 -0.11 12.80 -5.70
C GLU A 200 -0.08 11.77 -4.57
N PHE A 201 0.17 10.50 -4.90
CA PHE A 201 0.57 9.49 -3.94
C PHE A 201 2.08 9.63 -3.69
N ASN A 202 2.46 9.81 -2.43
CA ASN A 202 3.83 10.04 -2.01
C ASN A 202 4.31 8.86 -1.16
N GLN A 203 5.43 8.25 -1.53
CA GLN A 203 6.00 7.16 -0.77
C GLN A 203 6.48 7.64 0.59
N VAL A 204 6.04 6.96 1.65
CA VAL A 204 6.41 7.23 3.03
C VAL A 204 7.08 6.03 3.72
N LEU A 205 6.99 4.84 3.09
CA LEU A 205 7.64 3.62 3.55
C LEU A 205 7.92 2.69 2.36
N SER A 206 9.07 2.01 2.38
CA SER A 206 9.48 1.02 1.37
C SER A 206 10.33 -0.11 1.97
N PRO A 207 10.68 -1.17 1.21
CA PRO A 207 11.62 -2.20 1.64
C PRO A 207 13.10 -1.76 1.57
N ASN A 208 13.41 -0.60 0.99
CA ASN A 208 14.77 -0.17 0.68
C ASN A 208 15.17 1.07 1.50
N ALA A 209 16.28 0.98 2.21
CA ALA A 209 16.79 2.06 3.04
C ALA A 209 17.24 3.32 2.27
N ASP A 210 17.50 3.18 0.97
CA ASP A 210 17.92 4.31 0.11
C ASP A 210 16.72 5.04 -0.53
N ASP A 211 15.51 4.52 -0.37
CA ASP A 211 14.28 5.13 -0.89
C ASP A 211 13.79 6.27 0.02
N GLN A 212 12.86 7.07 -0.54
CA GLN A 212 12.15 8.07 0.24
C GLN A 212 11.26 7.39 1.29
N GLY A 213 11.31 7.87 2.53
CA GLY A 213 10.51 7.38 3.64
C GLY A 213 11.31 6.58 4.66
N VAL A 214 10.61 5.88 5.54
CA VAL A 214 11.19 4.85 6.41
C VAL A 214 11.21 3.51 5.69
N TRP A 215 12.06 2.56 6.12
CA TRP A 215 12.11 1.25 5.49
C TRP A 215 11.83 0.11 6.47
N ILE A 216 11.34 -1.03 5.96
CA ILE A 216 10.99 -2.22 6.74
C ILE A 216 11.56 -3.51 6.13
N HIS A 217 11.59 -4.58 6.92
CA HIS A 217 11.92 -5.92 6.46
C HIS A 217 10.70 -6.63 5.86
N GLN A 218 10.09 -6.01 4.83
CA GLN A 218 9.02 -6.61 4.03
C GLN A 218 8.96 -5.94 2.67
N ASP A 219 8.55 -6.67 1.63
CA ASP A 219 8.31 -6.15 0.28
C ASP A 219 6.98 -5.37 0.24
N ALA A 220 6.93 -4.32 1.04
CA ALA A 220 5.75 -3.46 1.20
C ALA A 220 6.10 -1.99 1.00
N TRP A 221 5.18 -1.25 0.37
CA TRP A 221 5.28 0.19 0.11
C TRP A 221 4.05 0.90 0.63
N PHE A 222 4.23 1.95 1.42
CA PHE A 222 3.14 2.81 1.83
C PHE A 222 3.19 4.14 1.08
N GLN A 223 2.02 4.54 0.60
CA GLN A 223 1.82 5.82 -0.07
C GLN A 223 0.82 6.65 0.72
N MET A 224 1.16 7.91 0.98
CA MET A 224 0.24 8.87 1.56
C MET A 224 -0.16 9.90 0.51
N GLY A 225 -1.45 10.24 0.43
CA GLY A 225 -1.94 11.25 -0.50
C GLY A 225 -2.93 12.20 0.14
N GLU A 226 -2.81 13.49 -0.22
CA GLU A 226 -3.79 14.53 0.06
C GLU A 226 -4.33 15.03 -1.27
N PHE A 227 -5.64 14.89 -1.49
CA PHE A 227 -6.27 15.16 -2.77
C PHE A 227 -7.40 16.17 -2.61
N GLU A 228 -7.45 17.14 -3.52
CA GLU A 228 -8.57 18.04 -3.68
C GLU A 228 -9.74 17.33 -4.36
N SER A 229 -10.96 17.77 -4.06
CA SER A 229 -12.19 17.23 -4.66
C SER A 229 -12.13 17.25 -6.18
N GLY A 230 -12.53 16.13 -6.81
CA GLY A 230 -12.56 15.94 -8.26
C GLY A 230 -11.26 15.46 -8.89
N VAL A 231 -10.16 15.38 -8.14
CA VAL A 231 -8.88 14.85 -8.65
C VAL A 231 -9.01 13.35 -8.91
N GLU A 232 -8.58 12.93 -10.09
CA GLU A 232 -8.46 11.53 -10.51
C GLU A 232 -6.99 11.15 -10.59
N ASN A 233 -6.66 9.93 -10.17
CA ASN A 233 -5.31 9.39 -10.19
C ASN A 233 -5.36 7.87 -10.41
N SER A 234 -4.21 7.24 -10.60
CA SER A 234 -4.07 5.80 -10.61
C SER A 234 -2.82 5.40 -9.83
N TYR A 235 -2.87 4.26 -9.17
CA TYR A 235 -1.72 3.68 -8.49
C TYR A 235 -1.32 2.37 -9.15
N GLN A 236 -0.04 2.25 -9.51
CA GLN A 236 0.54 1.00 -10.01
C GLN A 236 1.15 0.23 -8.85
N PHE A 237 0.78 -1.04 -8.69
CA PHE A 237 1.33 -1.88 -7.62
C PHE A 237 2.84 -2.05 -7.83
N GLN A 238 3.60 -1.95 -6.75
CA GLN A 238 5.06 -1.91 -6.79
C GLN A 238 5.66 -3.29 -7.10
N LYS A 239 4.95 -4.37 -6.75
CA LYS A 239 5.40 -5.74 -6.97
C LYS A 239 4.27 -6.62 -7.49
N GLU A 240 4.57 -7.47 -8.48
CA GLU A 240 3.62 -8.48 -8.97
C GLU A 240 3.23 -9.44 -7.83
N GLY A 241 1.93 -9.73 -7.69
CA GLY A 241 1.39 -10.57 -6.64
C GLY A 241 1.08 -9.85 -5.33
N ASN A 242 1.44 -8.57 -5.21
CA ASN A 242 0.97 -7.75 -4.10
C ASN A 242 -0.53 -7.43 -4.21
N GLY A 243 -1.12 -7.10 -3.09
CA GLY A 243 -2.40 -6.41 -2.98
C GLY A 243 -2.21 -5.03 -2.36
N VAL A 244 -3.16 -4.14 -2.58
CA VAL A 244 -3.20 -2.82 -1.94
C VAL A 244 -4.35 -2.75 -0.97
N TYR A 245 -4.07 -2.37 0.27
CA TYR A 245 -5.07 -2.00 1.25
C TYR A 245 -5.15 -0.47 1.32
N ALA A 246 -6.23 0.10 0.77
CA ALA A 246 -6.53 1.53 0.84
C ALA A 246 -7.30 1.84 2.13
N PHE A 247 -6.86 2.86 2.89
CA PHE A 247 -7.54 3.32 4.10
C PHE A 247 -7.77 4.82 4.03
N VAL A 248 -9.04 5.25 4.08
CA VAL A 248 -9.42 6.67 3.99
C VAL A 248 -9.24 7.33 5.35
N LEU A 249 -8.25 8.21 5.47
CA LEU A 249 -7.98 8.96 6.70
C LEU A 249 -9.00 10.07 6.91
N ASP A 250 -9.40 10.73 5.84
CA ASP A 250 -10.43 11.78 5.84
C ASP A 250 -11.04 11.95 4.45
N GLY A 251 -12.26 12.53 4.39
CA GLY A 251 -12.94 12.79 3.12
C GLY A 251 -13.73 11.61 2.59
N GLU A 252 -13.88 11.57 1.25
CA GLU A 252 -14.64 10.55 0.52
C GLU A 252 -14.00 10.33 -0.85
N VAL A 253 -13.77 9.07 -1.20
CA VAL A 253 -13.08 8.68 -2.44
C VAL A 253 -13.83 7.57 -3.17
N GLU A 254 -13.58 7.44 -4.46
CA GLU A 254 -13.95 6.27 -5.26
C GLU A 254 -12.68 5.51 -5.66
N ILE A 255 -12.67 4.20 -5.45
CA ILE A 255 -11.59 3.30 -5.89
C ILE A 255 -12.24 2.18 -6.70
N ASP A 256 -11.91 2.10 -8.00
CA ASP A 256 -12.45 1.12 -8.95
C ASP A 256 -13.97 0.95 -8.85
N GLY A 257 -14.71 2.08 -8.77
CA GLY A 257 -16.18 2.14 -8.69
C GLY A 257 -16.76 1.92 -7.30
N GLN A 258 -15.94 1.70 -6.26
CA GLN A 258 -16.39 1.59 -4.88
C GLN A 258 -16.21 2.91 -4.12
N ILE A 259 -17.26 3.40 -3.50
CA ILE A 259 -17.25 4.64 -2.69
C ILE A 259 -16.86 4.32 -1.25
N LEU A 260 -15.80 4.98 -0.79
CA LEU A 260 -15.27 4.88 0.57
C LEU A 260 -15.36 6.23 1.27
N GLY A 261 -15.94 6.23 2.46
CA GLY A 261 -15.93 7.38 3.36
C GLY A 261 -14.79 7.30 4.38
N LYS A 262 -14.73 8.31 5.24
CA LYS A 262 -13.73 8.40 6.30
C LYS A 262 -13.63 7.12 7.14
N ARG A 263 -12.42 6.59 7.27
CA ARG A 263 -12.08 5.36 8.00
C ARG A 263 -12.58 4.05 7.38
N ASP A 264 -13.17 4.08 6.18
CA ASP A 264 -13.37 2.87 5.41
C ASP A 264 -12.04 2.32 4.90
N GLY A 265 -11.95 1.00 4.77
CA GLY A 265 -10.82 0.31 4.18
C GLY A 265 -11.25 -0.58 3.02
N LEU A 266 -10.46 -0.62 1.96
CA LEU A 266 -10.66 -1.48 0.79
C LEU A 266 -9.38 -2.24 0.48
N GLY A 267 -9.44 -3.57 0.57
CA GLY A 267 -8.40 -4.44 0.02
C GLY A 267 -8.67 -4.73 -1.44
N VAL A 268 -7.64 -4.61 -2.29
CA VAL A 268 -7.67 -4.89 -3.74
C VAL A 268 -6.50 -5.78 -4.08
N TRP A 269 -6.71 -6.91 -4.78
CA TRP A 269 -5.64 -7.82 -5.21
C TRP A 269 -6.00 -8.54 -6.52
N ASP A 270 -5.09 -9.34 -7.05
CA ASP A 270 -5.18 -9.98 -8.37
C ASP A 270 -5.31 -8.98 -9.54
N THR A 271 -4.75 -7.79 -9.34
CA THR A 271 -4.58 -6.75 -10.37
C THR A 271 -3.20 -6.11 -10.20
N ASN A 272 -2.80 -5.23 -11.13
CA ASN A 272 -1.53 -4.52 -11.05
C ASN A 272 -1.71 -3.01 -10.83
N SER A 273 -2.94 -2.55 -10.74
CA SER A 273 -3.25 -1.11 -10.55
C SER A 273 -4.63 -0.94 -9.97
N LEU A 274 -4.88 0.22 -9.39
CA LEU A 274 -6.20 0.72 -9.04
C LEU A 274 -6.41 2.13 -9.59
N ASN A 275 -7.68 2.47 -9.85
CA ASN A 275 -8.11 3.82 -10.21
C ASN A 275 -8.67 4.51 -8.97
N PHE A 276 -8.35 5.78 -8.82
CA PHE A 276 -8.70 6.59 -7.66
C PHE A 276 -9.33 7.90 -8.11
N LYS A 277 -10.37 8.32 -7.39
CA LYS A 277 -11.00 9.63 -7.54
C LYS A 277 -11.35 10.20 -6.17
N ALA A 278 -10.93 11.40 -5.88
CA ALA A 278 -11.37 12.15 -4.71
C ALA A 278 -12.76 12.73 -4.98
N ILE A 279 -13.78 12.26 -4.25
CA ILE A 279 -15.15 12.82 -4.32
C ILE A 279 -15.22 14.12 -3.53
N LYS A 280 -14.52 14.15 -2.38
CA LYS A 280 -14.31 15.33 -1.53
C LYS A 280 -12.83 15.52 -1.30
N ASP A 281 -12.43 16.65 -0.73
CA ASP A 281 -11.06 16.79 -0.22
C ASP A 281 -10.75 15.62 0.70
N SER A 282 -9.68 14.91 0.43
CA SER A 282 -9.44 13.60 1.03
C SER A 282 -7.98 13.37 1.39
N LYS A 283 -7.77 12.59 2.47
CA LYS A 283 -6.48 12.01 2.84
C LYS A 283 -6.58 10.49 2.81
N VAL A 284 -5.64 9.83 2.16
CA VAL A 284 -5.65 8.38 1.95
C VAL A 284 -4.27 7.79 2.22
N LEU A 285 -4.25 6.64 2.88
CA LEU A 285 -3.10 5.76 3.03
C LEU A 285 -3.30 4.52 2.14
N LEU A 286 -2.39 4.28 1.19
CA LEU A 286 -2.31 3.02 0.45
C LEU A 286 -1.17 2.18 1.04
N MET A 287 -1.45 0.92 1.31
CA MET A 287 -0.50 -0.08 1.79
C MET A 287 -0.42 -1.19 0.74
N ASP A 288 0.60 -1.13 -0.11
CA ASP A 288 0.93 -2.12 -1.14
C ASP A 288 1.81 -3.18 -0.51
N LEU A 289 1.36 -4.43 -0.47
CA LEU A 289 2.01 -5.46 0.33
C LEU A 289 1.74 -6.89 -0.19
N PRO A 290 2.62 -7.86 0.11
CA PRO A 290 2.43 -9.26 -0.25
C PRO A 290 1.14 -9.84 0.30
N MET A 291 0.48 -10.68 -0.51
CA MET A 291 -0.75 -11.38 -0.10
C MET A 291 -0.46 -12.72 0.60
N GLU A 292 0.75 -13.26 0.48
CA GLU A 292 1.22 -14.49 1.15
C GLU A 292 2.04 -14.13 2.41
N ILE A 293 1.91 -14.92 3.50
CA ILE A 293 2.58 -14.76 4.79
C ILE A 293 3.74 -15.75 4.90
#